data_42708df437003a7fbc73691849169dbf
#
_entry.id   42708df437003a7fbc73691849169dbf
#
_cell.length_a   1.000
_cell.length_b   1.000
_cell.length_c   1.000
_cell.angle_alpha   90.00
_cell.angle_beta   90.00
_cell.angle_gamma   90.00
#
_symmetry.space_group_name_H-M   'P 1'
#
loop_
_entity.id
_entity.type
_entity.pdbx_description
1 polymer ?
#
loop_
_entity_poly.entity_id
_entity_poly.type
_entity_poly.pdbx_seq_one_letter_code
_entity_poly.pdbx_strand_id
1 'polypeptide(L)'
;MAKTASSTKSTAKTAPKKLSATKVEQTKKLQKSAILFPTDLGEKASKDISGAMNSVLADVFALYLKTKNFHWHVSGPHFRDYHLMLDDHGEELFAMTDPIAERVRKLGGTTLRSIGHISKLQSISDNNADYVEPSDMLAELCQDNIKLTSRMRVAHDICDKYNDTATASLIEEWIDQTEKRAWFLFETGRKMDSSGH
;
A
#
# COMPACT_ATOMS: atom_id res chain seq x y z
N MET A 1 33.94 50.98 -38.22
CA MET A 1 33.76 50.66 -36.79
C MET A 1 32.27 50.87 -36.47
N ALA A 2 31.51 49.78 -36.41
CA ALA A 2 30.10 49.79 -36.05
C ALA A 2 29.92 48.96 -34.78
N LYS A 3 29.46 49.58 -33.68
CA LYS A 3 29.14 48.93 -32.41
C LYS A 3 27.70 48.43 -32.49
N THR A 4 27.51 47.10 -32.43
CA THR A 4 26.22 46.47 -32.26
C THR A 4 25.89 46.39 -30.76
N ALA A 5 24.80 47.06 -30.36
CA ALA A 5 24.24 46.97 -29.00
C ALA A 5 23.31 45.74 -28.90
N SER A 6 23.64 44.83 -27.99
CA SER A 6 22.81 43.68 -27.61
C SER A 6 21.73 44.11 -26.61
N SER A 7 20.49 43.99 -26.98
CA SER A 7 19.32 44.22 -26.11
C SER A 7 18.93 42.91 -25.42
N THR A 8 19.23 42.78 -24.12
CA THR A 8 18.74 41.70 -23.27
C THR A 8 17.30 41.99 -22.82
N LYS A 9 16.33 41.25 -23.37
CA LYS A 9 14.95 41.24 -22.87
C LYS A 9 14.87 40.45 -21.56
N SER A 10 14.65 41.20 -20.47
CA SER A 10 14.30 40.64 -19.16
C SER A 10 12.86 40.07 -19.20
N THR A 11 12.73 38.77 -19.06
CA THR A 11 11.42 38.10 -18.87
C THR A 11 11.05 38.16 -17.39
N ALA A 12 10.15 39.07 -17.03
CA ALA A 12 9.58 39.19 -15.70
C ALA A 12 8.75 37.91 -15.39
N LYS A 13 9.18 37.07 -14.45
CA LYS A 13 8.40 35.99 -13.87
C LYS A 13 7.24 36.59 -13.08
N THR A 14 6.02 36.48 -13.60
CA THR A 14 4.79 36.83 -12.87
C THR A 14 4.59 35.83 -11.73
N ALA A 15 4.63 36.32 -10.49
CA ALA A 15 4.33 35.54 -9.30
C ALA A 15 2.87 35.04 -9.33
N PRO A 16 2.55 33.80 -8.89
CA PRO A 16 1.21 33.27 -8.90
C PRO A 16 0.30 34.10 -7.97
N LYS A 17 -0.80 34.63 -8.53
CA LYS A 17 -1.82 35.38 -7.79
C LYS A 17 -2.41 34.47 -6.69
N LYS A 18 -2.29 34.84 -5.42
CA LYS A 18 -2.99 34.17 -4.31
C LYS A 18 -4.51 34.23 -4.54
N LEU A 19 -5.15 33.08 -4.64
CA LEU A 19 -6.62 32.95 -4.70
C LEU A 19 -7.24 33.50 -3.40
N SER A 20 -8.37 34.20 -3.50
CA SER A 20 -9.11 34.66 -2.32
C SER A 20 -9.63 33.47 -1.51
N ALA A 21 -9.75 33.61 -0.19
CA ALA A 21 -10.22 32.56 0.72
C ALA A 21 -11.56 31.94 0.27
N THR A 22 -12.47 32.77 -0.23
CA THR A 22 -13.79 32.33 -0.77
C THR A 22 -13.66 31.45 -2.00
N LYS A 23 -12.73 31.75 -2.93
CA LYS A 23 -12.46 30.92 -4.11
C LYS A 23 -11.82 29.59 -3.74
N VAL A 24 -10.92 29.57 -2.76
CA VAL A 24 -10.30 28.36 -2.25
C VAL A 24 -11.35 27.44 -1.61
N GLU A 25 -12.28 28.00 -0.84
CA GLU A 25 -13.36 27.24 -0.18
C GLU A 25 -14.35 26.67 -1.21
N GLN A 26 -14.75 27.46 -2.20
CA GLN A 26 -15.60 26.99 -3.31
C GLN A 26 -14.93 25.89 -4.13
N THR A 27 -13.64 26.03 -4.42
CA THR A 27 -12.88 25.01 -5.15
C THR A 27 -12.79 23.72 -4.35
N LYS A 28 -12.55 23.79 -3.02
CA LYS A 28 -12.55 22.61 -2.13
C LYS A 28 -13.92 21.92 -2.09
N LYS A 29 -15.00 22.70 -2.04
CA LYS A 29 -16.37 22.15 -2.03
C LYS A 29 -16.71 21.45 -3.35
N LEU A 30 -16.35 22.04 -4.50
CA LEU A 30 -16.49 21.43 -5.81
C LEU A 30 -15.64 20.18 -5.98
N GLN A 31 -14.39 20.21 -5.52
CA GLN A 31 -13.51 19.05 -5.53
C GLN A 31 -14.05 17.92 -4.65
N LYS A 32 -14.59 18.24 -3.48
CA LYS A 32 -15.21 17.25 -2.59
C LYS A 32 -16.43 16.62 -3.24
N SER A 33 -17.32 17.40 -3.85
CA SER A 33 -18.52 16.89 -4.52
C SER A 33 -18.22 16.06 -5.77
N ALA A 34 -17.18 16.41 -6.52
CA ALA A 34 -16.77 15.68 -7.73
C ALA A 34 -16.15 14.28 -7.46
N ILE A 35 -15.77 14.00 -6.21
CA ILE A 35 -15.12 12.74 -5.84
C ILE A 35 -16.11 11.80 -5.13
N LEU A 36 -17.23 12.32 -4.64
CA LEU A 36 -18.21 11.54 -3.88
C LEU A 36 -19.02 10.65 -4.83
N PHE A 37 -18.81 9.36 -4.75
CA PHE A 37 -19.74 8.38 -5.31
C PHE A 37 -20.83 8.11 -4.25
N PRO A 38 -22.12 8.16 -4.60
CA PRO A 38 -23.19 7.90 -3.64
C PRO A 38 -23.19 6.42 -3.22
N THR A 39 -23.23 6.18 -1.91
CA THR A 39 -23.39 4.85 -1.31
C THR A 39 -24.57 4.87 -0.35
N ASP A 40 -25.29 3.76 -0.23
CA ASP A 40 -26.39 3.55 0.71
C ASP A 40 -25.91 3.33 2.16
N LEU A 41 -24.63 3.10 2.36
CA LEU A 41 -24.02 2.91 3.69
C LEU A 41 -23.92 4.20 4.50
N GLY A 42 -23.93 5.37 3.85
CA GLY A 42 -23.84 6.68 4.47
C GLY A 42 -22.40 7.17 4.71
N GLU A 43 -22.28 8.48 4.99
CA GLU A 43 -20.96 9.16 5.07
C GLU A 43 -20.03 8.59 6.16
N LYS A 44 -20.59 8.22 7.31
CA LYS A 44 -19.80 7.69 8.43
C LYS A 44 -19.19 6.34 8.11
N ALA A 45 -19.99 5.43 7.56
CA ALA A 45 -19.53 4.11 7.11
C ALA A 45 -18.44 4.26 6.02
N SER A 46 -18.73 5.07 4.98
CA SER A 46 -17.76 5.37 3.92
C SER A 46 -16.43 5.85 4.47
N LYS A 47 -16.44 6.78 5.44
CA LYS A 47 -15.22 7.32 6.05
C LYS A 47 -14.46 6.27 6.86
N ASP A 48 -15.14 5.52 7.73
CA ASP A 48 -14.50 4.57 8.63
C ASP A 48 -13.92 3.38 7.86
N ILE A 49 -14.70 2.80 6.91
CA ILE A 49 -14.25 1.69 6.07
C ILE A 49 -13.11 2.14 5.13
N SER A 50 -13.25 3.30 4.48
CA SER A 50 -12.18 3.84 3.61
C SER A 50 -10.89 4.10 4.38
N GLY A 51 -10.97 4.55 5.63
CA GLY A 51 -9.81 4.73 6.50
C GLY A 51 -9.10 3.41 6.80
N ALA A 52 -9.86 2.38 7.17
CA ALA A 52 -9.31 1.05 7.41
C ALA A 52 -8.69 0.44 6.15
N MET A 53 -9.39 0.50 5.01
CA MET A 53 -8.92 -0.02 3.73
C MET A 53 -7.67 0.70 3.21
N ASN A 54 -7.57 2.03 3.38
CA ASN A 54 -6.35 2.77 3.03
C ASN A 54 -5.15 2.36 3.89
N SER A 55 -5.38 1.99 5.14
CA SER A 55 -4.34 1.47 6.02
C SER A 55 -3.88 0.07 5.60
N VAL A 56 -4.81 -0.80 5.21
CA VAL A 56 -4.49 -2.12 4.61
C VAL A 56 -3.71 -1.93 3.31
N LEU A 57 -4.16 -1.04 2.42
CA LEU A 57 -3.50 -0.75 1.16
C LEU A 57 -2.06 -0.23 1.35
N ALA A 58 -1.84 0.60 2.36
CA ALA A 58 -0.50 1.10 2.68
C ALA A 58 0.44 -0.04 3.13
N ASP A 59 -0.06 -0.97 3.96
CA ASP A 59 0.69 -2.14 4.37
C ASP A 59 0.94 -3.11 3.21
N VAL A 60 -0.01 -3.30 2.30
CA VAL A 60 0.18 -4.11 1.09
C VAL A 60 1.31 -3.53 0.22
N PHE A 61 1.35 -2.21 -0.02
CA PHE A 61 2.44 -1.58 -0.76
C PHE A 61 3.79 -1.70 -0.05
N ALA A 62 3.83 -1.49 1.27
CA ALA A 62 5.06 -1.62 2.04
C ALA A 62 5.58 -3.06 2.03
N LEU A 63 4.70 -4.04 2.21
CA LEU A 63 5.05 -5.47 2.17
C LEU A 63 5.47 -5.90 0.76
N TYR A 64 4.78 -5.42 -0.29
CA TYR A 64 5.19 -5.65 -1.68
C TYR A 64 6.62 -5.19 -1.92
N LEU A 65 6.95 -3.96 -1.55
CA LEU A 65 8.30 -3.43 -1.76
C LEU A 65 9.34 -4.20 -0.95
N LYS A 66 9.06 -4.56 0.31
CA LYS A 66 9.96 -5.38 1.13
C LYS A 66 10.15 -6.77 0.55
N THR A 67 9.08 -7.41 0.06
CA THR A 67 9.16 -8.71 -0.61
C THR A 67 10.04 -8.64 -1.86
N LYS A 68 9.89 -7.59 -2.68
CA LYS A 68 10.74 -7.36 -3.86
C LYS A 68 12.17 -7.00 -3.48
N ASN A 69 12.39 -6.23 -2.41
CA ASN A 69 13.72 -5.99 -1.87
C ASN A 69 14.43 -7.31 -1.54
N PHE A 70 13.79 -8.19 -0.79
CA PHE A 70 14.36 -9.48 -0.43
C PHE A 70 14.50 -10.43 -1.64
N HIS A 71 13.54 -10.40 -2.58
CA HIS A 71 13.67 -11.11 -3.86
C HIS A 71 14.92 -10.71 -4.64
N TRP A 72 15.26 -9.41 -4.68
CA TRP A 72 16.46 -8.93 -5.38
C TRP A 72 17.77 -9.28 -4.67
N HIS A 73 17.76 -9.34 -3.33
CA HIS A 73 18.95 -9.44 -2.51
C HIS A 73 19.18 -10.83 -1.88
N VAL A 74 18.23 -11.76 -2.02
CA VAL A 74 18.40 -13.12 -1.50
C VAL A 74 19.58 -13.80 -2.20
N SER A 75 20.31 -14.65 -1.47
CA SER A 75 21.48 -15.37 -1.95
C SER A 75 21.61 -16.72 -1.27
N GLY A 76 22.60 -17.52 -1.64
CA GLY A 76 22.92 -18.78 -0.97
C GLY A 76 22.39 -20.03 -1.67
N PRO A 77 22.46 -21.21 -1.00
CA PRO A 77 22.19 -22.51 -1.60
C PRO A 77 20.77 -22.68 -2.16
N HIS A 78 19.79 -22.00 -1.55
CA HIS A 78 18.37 -22.05 -1.94
C HIS A 78 17.94 -20.81 -2.73
N PHE A 79 18.91 -20.08 -3.31
CA PHE A 79 18.64 -18.82 -4.03
C PHE A 79 17.48 -18.92 -5.00
N ARG A 80 17.49 -19.92 -5.89
CA ARG A 80 16.48 -20.04 -6.93
C ARG A 80 15.08 -20.22 -6.35
N ASP A 81 14.94 -21.08 -5.37
CA ASP A 81 13.63 -21.40 -4.80
C ASP A 81 13.07 -20.22 -4.02
N TYR A 82 13.88 -19.54 -3.21
CA TYR A 82 13.48 -18.35 -2.48
C TYR A 82 13.18 -17.18 -3.43
N HIS A 83 14.02 -16.96 -4.42
CA HIS A 83 13.86 -15.90 -5.40
C HIS A 83 12.54 -16.03 -6.17
N LEU A 84 12.17 -17.22 -6.64
CA LEU A 84 10.93 -17.49 -7.35
C LEU A 84 9.72 -17.37 -6.41
N MET A 85 9.77 -17.95 -5.21
CA MET A 85 8.67 -17.82 -4.24
C MET A 85 8.41 -16.36 -3.85
N LEU A 86 9.45 -15.57 -3.64
CA LEU A 86 9.32 -14.15 -3.32
C LEU A 86 8.82 -13.33 -4.50
N ASP A 87 9.10 -13.76 -5.74
CA ASP A 87 8.53 -13.15 -6.95
C ASP A 87 7.01 -13.39 -7.01
N ASP A 88 6.59 -14.65 -6.86
CA ASP A 88 5.18 -15.03 -6.83
C ASP A 88 4.42 -14.26 -5.73
N HIS A 89 4.99 -14.18 -4.52
CA HIS A 89 4.40 -13.43 -3.41
C HIS A 89 4.31 -11.91 -3.70
N GLY A 90 5.32 -11.36 -4.37
CA GLY A 90 5.29 -9.96 -4.82
C GLY A 90 4.17 -9.71 -5.83
N GLU A 91 3.99 -10.59 -6.81
CA GLU A 91 2.90 -10.49 -7.79
C GLU A 91 1.51 -10.58 -7.13
N GLU A 92 1.31 -11.53 -6.22
CA GLU A 92 0.06 -11.66 -5.46
C GLU A 92 -0.24 -10.38 -4.65
N LEU A 93 0.75 -9.82 -3.94
CA LEU A 93 0.60 -8.56 -3.19
C LEU A 93 0.27 -7.38 -4.10
N PHE A 94 0.96 -7.25 -5.23
CA PHE A 94 0.69 -6.17 -6.17
C PHE A 94 -0.71 -6.27 -6.76
N ALA A 95 -1.19 -7.48 -7.06
CA ALA A 95 -2.53 -7.72 -7.58
C ALA A 95 -3.64 -7.29 -6.61
N MET A 96 -3.38 -7.25 -5.28
CA MET A 96 -4.32 -6.75 -4.29
C MET A 96 -4.49 -5.22 -4.32
N THR A 97 -3.51 -4.46 -4.83
CA THR A 97 -3.46 -3.00 -4.68
C THR A 97 -4.62 -2.30 -5.37
N ASP A 98 -4.91 -2.65 -6.61
CA ASP A 98 -5.95 -2.02 -7.42
C ASP A 98 -7.37 -2.30 -6.90
N PRO A 99 -7.76 -3.57 -6.64
CA PRO A 99 -9.07 -3.88 -6.07
C PRO A 99 -9.34 -3.19 -4.72
N ILE A 100 -8.32 -3.07 -3.84
CA ILE A 100 -8.45 -2.36 -2.56
C ILE A 100 -8.67 -0.87 -2.81
N ALA A 101 -7.86 -0.25 -3.67
CA ALA A 101 -7.97 1.17 -4.01
C ALA A 101 -9.33 1.50 -4.64
N GLU A 102 -9.77 0.69 -5.61
CA GLU A 102 -11.08 0.85 -6.26
C GLU A 102 -12.24 0.64 -5.28
N ARG A 103 -12.11 -0.32 -4.34
CA ARG A 103 -13.16 -0.51 -3.34
C ARG A 103 -13.37 0.75 -2.49
N VAL A 104 -12.29 1.41 -2.06
CA VAL A 104 -12.36 2.70 -1.38
C VAL A 104 -13.10 3.75 -2.24
N ARG A 105 -12.84 3.76 -3.55
CA ARG A 105 -13.53 4.68 -4.48
C ARG A 105 -15.01 4.36 -4.64
N LYS A 106 -15.38 3.10 -4.72
CA LYS A 106 -16.77 2.61 -4.78
C LYS A 106 -17.57 2.98 -3.53
N LEU A 107 -16.91 3.16 -2.38
CA LEU A 107 -17.51 3.64 -1.12
C LEU A 107 -17.62 5.17 -1.05
N GLY A 108 -17.22 5.91 -2.08
CA GLY A 108 -17.20 7.38 -2.08
C GLY A 108 -15.98 7.96 -1.35
N GLY A 109 -15.06 7.14 -0.89
CA GLY A 109 -13.81 7.56 -0.25
C GLY A 109 -12.73 8.02 -1.24
N THR A 110 -11.61 8.49 -0.70
CA THR A 110 -10.38 8.76 -1.45
C THR A 110 -9.29 7.82 -0.98
N THR A 111 -8.50 7.31 -1.93
CA THR A 111 -7.42 6.36 -1.65
C THR A 111 -6.04 7.02 -1.65
N LEU A 112 -4.97 6.21 -1.54
CA LEU A 112 -3.58 6.64 -1.53
C LEU A 112 -3.21 7.41 -2.80
N ARG A 113 -2.27 8.37 -2.68
CA ARG A 113 -1.90 9.27 -3.78
C ARG A 113 -0.40 9.36 -4.03
N SER A 114 0.43 8.87 -3.12
CA SER A 114 1.88 9.00 -3.21
C SER A 114 2.59 8.04 -2.26
N ILE A 115 3.88 7.81 -2.52
CA ILE A 115 4.76 7.05 -1.61
C ILE A 115 4.79 7.68 -0.21
N GLY A 116 4.85 9.02 -0.11
CA GLY A 116 4.79 9.71 1.18
C GLY A 116 3.45 9.53 1.91
N HIS A 117 2.36 9.22 1.21
CA HIS A 117 1.08 8.88 1.83
C HIS A 117 1.08 7.43 2.34
N ILE A 118 1.67 6.50 1.60
CA ILE A 118 1.90 5.12 2.05
C ILE A 118 2.71 5.12 3.34
N SER A 119 3.87 5.77 3.35
CA SER A 119 4.78 5.85 4.50
C SER A 119 4.13 6.40 5.78
N LYS A 120 3.10 7.24 5.66
CA LYS A 120 2.36 7.77 6.82
C LYS A 120 1.33 6.81 7.39
N LEU A 121 0.83 5.87 6.60
CA LEU A 121 -0.26 4.97 6.97
C LEU A 121 0.20 3.53 7.21
N GLN A 122 1.34 3.14 6.65
CA GLN A 122 1.89 1.80 6.82
C GLN A 122 2.20 1.48 8.29
N SER A 123 1.99 0.25 8.68
CA SER A 123 2.44 -0.30 9.96
C SER A 123 3.55 -1.35 9.78
N ILE A 124 3.70 -1.89 8.57
CA ILE A 124 4.82 -2.75 8.20
C ILE A 124 6.09 -1.91 8.25
N SER A 125 7.09 -2.38 8.98
CA SER A 125 8.37 -1.68 9.13
C SER A 125 9.22 -1.85 7.89
N ASP A 126 9.93 -0.79 7.47
CA ASP A 126 10.92 -0.88 6.40
C ASP A 126 12.14 -1.68 6.86
N ASN A 127 12.80 -2.37 5.92
CA ASN A 127 14.11 -2.96 6.15
C ASN A 127 15.11 -2.36 5.13
N ASN A 128 16.03 -1.55 5.65
CA ASN A 128 17.06 -0.85 4.87
C ASN A 128 18.47 -1.38 5.17
N ALA A 129 18.59 -2.59 5.74
CA ALA A 129 19.88 -3.19 6.02
C ALA A 129 20.61 -3.54 4.71
N ASP A 130 21.92 -3.31 4.69
CA ASP A 130 22.77 -3.66 3.54
C ASP A 130 22.79 -5.17 3.26
N TYR A 131 22.62 -5.98 4.29
CA TYR A 131 22.55 -7.43 4.22
C TYR A 131 21.54 -7.98 5.26
N VAL A 132 20.74 -8.94 4.83
CA VAL A 132 19.86 -9.75 5.70
C VAL A 132 20.10 -11.21 5.36
N GLU A 133 20.25 -12.06 6.37
CA GLU A 133 20.37 -13.50 6.18
C GLU A 133 19.09 -14.06 5.52
N PRO A 134 19.17 -14.94 4.52
CA PRO A 134 17.98 -15.47 3.84
C PRO A 134 16.92 -16.07 4.75
N SER A 135 17.32 -16.80 5.81
CA SER A 135 16.39 -17.31 6.81
C SER A 135 15.67 -16.21 7.57
N ASP A 136 16.33 -15.08 7.83
CA ASP A 136 15.75 -13.94 8.52
C ASP A 136 14.82 -13.15 7.59
N MET A 137 15.14 -13.06 6.29
CA MET A 137 14.22 -12.51 5.28
C MET A 137 12.88 -13.25 5.29
N LEU A 138 12.90 -14.59 5.26
CA LEU A 138 11.70 -15.41 5.28
C LEU A 138 10.91 -15.24 6.59
N ALA A 139 11.61 -15.23 7.73
CA ALA A 139 11.00 -15.04 9.04
C ALA A 139 10.35 -13.66 9.19
N GLU A 140 11.02 -12.59 8.73
CA GLU A 140 10.49 -11.23 8.76
C GLU A 140 9.24 -11.11 7.89
N LEU A 141 9.29 -11.59 6.64
CA LEU A 141 8.13 -11.57 5.74
C LEU A 141 6.96 -12.42 6.26
N CYS A 142 7.23 -13.53 6.93
CA CYS A 142 6.21 -14.35 7.59
C CYS A 142 5.48 -13.54 8.66
N GLN A 143 6.20 -12.87 9.55
CA GLN A 143 5.63 -12.01 10.59
C GLN A 143 4.87 -10.82 10.01
N ASP A 144 5.36 -10.22 8.94
CA ASP A 144 4.68 -9.11 8.27
C ASP A 144 3.36 -9.56 7.61
N ASN A 145 3.30 -10.75 7.01
CA ASN A 145 2.04 -11.30 6.49
C ASN A 145 1.04 -11.59 7.63
N ILE A 146 1.49 -12.13 8.77
CA ILE A 146 0.65 -12.33 9.96
C ILE A 146 0.09 -10.98 10.47
N LYS A 147 0.92 -9.95 10.50
CA LYS A 147 0.52 -8.60 10.89
C LYS A 147 -0.49 -7.99 9.92
N LEU A 148 -0.27 -8.15 8.61
CA LEU A 148 -1.22 -7.72 7.57
C LEU A 148 -2.57 -8.43 7.73
N THR A 149 -2.57 -9.75 7.95
CA THR A 149 -3.78 -10.54 8.24
C THR A 149 -4.53 -9.99 9.44
N SER A 150 -3.84 -9.72 10.55
CA SER A 150 -4.45 -9.13 11.75
C SER A 150 -5.10 -7.77 11.45
N ARG A 151 -4.45 -6.93 10.65
CA ARG A 151 -5.01 -5.64 10.23
C ARG A 151 -6.25 -5.78 9.35
N MET A 152 -6.24 -6.76 8.45
CA MET A 152 -7.41 -7.08 7.62
C MET A 152 -8.61 -7.56 8.45
N ARG A 153 -8.39 -8.35 9.52
CA ARG A 153 -9.47 -8.73 10.45
C ARG A 153 -10.10 -7.51 11.13
N VAL A 154 -9.30 -6.54 11.56
CA VAL A 154 -9.82 -5.29 12.12
C VAL A 154 -10.63 -4.49 11.08
N ALA A 155 -10.18 -4.47 9.82
CA ALA A 155 -10.93 -3.83 8.74
C ALA A 155 -12.24 -4.57 8.45
N HIS A 156 -12.23 -5.90 8.50
CA HIS A 156 -13.43 -6.75 8.36
C HIS A 156 -14.47 -6.43 9.44
N ASP A 157 -14.06 -6.38 10.71
CA ASP A 157 -14.96 -6.03 11.84
C ASP A 157 -15.63 -4.65 11.63
N ILE A 158 -14.90 -3.70 11.02
CA ILE A 158 -15.47 -2.38 10.69
C ILE A 158 -16.51 -2.51 9.56
N CYS A 159 -16.27 -3.36 8.55
CA CYS A 159 -17.23 -3.62 7.47
C CYS A 159 -18.51 -4.27 8.02
N ASP A 160 -18.39 -5.25 8.87
CA ASP A 160 -19.52 -5.94 9.50
C ASP A 160 -20.39 -4.97 10.33
N LYS A 161 -19.75 -4.10 11.09
CA LYS A 161 -20.45 -3.05 11.86
C LYS A 161 -21.36 -2.16 11.01
N TYR A 162 -21.00 -1.96 9.74
CA TYR A 162 -21.76 -1.12 8.81
C TYR A 162 -22.52 -1.92 7.75
N ASN A 163 -22.55 -3.26 7.85
CA ASN A 163 -23.16 -4.18 6.88
C ASN A 163 -22.59 -4.03 5.46
N ASP A 164 -21.31 -3.68 5.32
CA ASP A 164 -20.64 -3.65 4.02
C ASP A 164 -20.14 -5.06 3.64
N THR A 165 -21.08 -5.91 3.29
CA THR A 165 -20.86 -7.31 2.90
C THR A 165 -19.85 -7.42 1.75
N ALA A 166 -19.88 -6.51 0.80
CA ALA A 166 -19.02 -6.60 -0.38
C ALA A 166 -17.54 -6.34 -0.05
N THR A 167 -17.25 -5.41 0.87
CA THR A 167 -15.87 -5.20 1.34
C THR A 167 -15.44 -6.34 2.25
N ALA A 168 -16.30 -6.81 3.15
CA ALA A 168 -16.03 -7.94 4.03
C ALA A 168 -15.63 -9.19 3.23
N SER A 169 -16.41 -9.57 2.22
CA SER A 169 -16.11 -10.74 1.36
C SER A 169 -14.78 -10.64 0.62
N LEU A 170 -14.41 -9.43 0.14
CA LEU A 170 -13.10 -9.24 -0.48
C LEU A 170 -11.96 -9.36 0.54
N ILE A 171 -12.16 -8.86 1.75
CA ILE A 171 -11.17 -8.98 2.83
C ILE A 171 -10.98 -10.44 3.23
N GLU A 172 -12.02 -11.26 3.30
CA GLU A 172 -11.94 -12.69 3.61
C GLU A 172 -11.05 -13.43 2.62
N GLU A 173 -11.20 -13.16 1.31
CA GLU A 173 -10.35 -13.73 0.28
C GLU A 173 -8.88 -13.28 0.43
N TRP A 174 -8.65 -12.00 0.70
CA TRP A 174 -7.28 -11.49 0.90
C TRP A 174 -6.64 -12.03 2.19
N ILE A 175 -7.42 -12.31 3.23
CA ILE A 175 -6.95 -12.97 4.46
C ILE A 175 -6.43 -14.37 4.11
N ASP A 176 -7.21 -15.18 3.40
CA ASP A 176 -6.81 -16.54 3.01
C ASP A 176 -5.51 -16.53 2.19
N GLN A 177 -5.44 -15.66 1.17
CA GLN A 177 -4.23 -15.50 0.35
C GLN A 177 -3.01 -15.08 1.18
N THR A 178 -3.19 -14.20 2.16
CA THR A 178 -2.10 -13.72 3.03
C THR A 178 -1.65 -14.78 4.02
N GLU A 179 -2.58 -15.57 4.57
CA GLU A 179 -2.27 -16.73 5.42
C GLU A 179 -1.52 -17.82 4.64
N LYS A 180 -1.90 -18.06 3.38
CA LYS A 180 -1.17 -18.96 2.48
C LYS A 180 0.29 -18.49 2.32
N ARG A 181 0.55 -17.20 2.06
CA ARG A 181 1.92 -16.67 1.95
C ARG A 181 2.71 -16.85 3.26
N ALA A 182 2.07 -16.54 4.40
CA ALA A 182 2.69 -16.74 5.71
C ALA A 182 3.06 -18.21 5.94
N TRP A 183 2.19 -19.14 5.58
CA TRP A 183 2.45 -20.57 5.68
C TRP A 183 3.62 -21.02 4.81
N PHE A 184 3.66 -20.61 3.54
CA PHE A 184 4.78 -20.93 2.64
C PHE A 184 6.10 -20.41 3.18
N LEU A 185 6.16 -19.16 3.66
CA LEU A 185 7.35 -18.57 4.27
C LEU A 185 7.80 -19.32 5.53
N PHE A 186 6.85 -19.71 6.36
CA PHE A 186 7.11 -20.47 7.59
C PHE A 186 7.69 -21.86 7.27
N GLU A 187 7.04 -22.63 6.40
CA GLU A 187 7.49 -23.99 6.08
C GLU A 187 8.83 -23.98 5.33
N THR A 188 9.04 -23.01 4.45
CA THR A 188 10.30 -22.85 3.73
C THR A 188 11.45 -22.43 4.66
N GLY A 189 11.17 -21.61 5.68
CA GLY A 189 12.15 -21.13 6.65
C GLY A 189 12.46 -22.11 7.80
N ARG A 190 11.76 -23.25 7.90
CA ARG A 190 11.99 -24.25 8.95
C ARG A 190 13.40 -24.82 8.85
N LYS A 191 14.13 -24.71 9.96
CA LYS A 191 15.40 -25.44 10.10
C LYS A 191 15.07 -26.92 10.33
N MET A 192 15.59 -27.79 9.47
CA MET A 192 15.62 -29.21 9.78
C MET A 192 16.49 -29.37 11.01
N ASP A 193 16.00 -30.07 12.04
CA ASP A 193 16.85 -30.41 13.17
C ASP A 193 17.91 -31.44 12.73
N SER A 194 18.95 -31.57 13.54
CA SER A 194 20.06 -32.48 13.24
C SER A 194 19.66 -33.96 13.26
N SER A 195 18.41 -34.27 13.63
CA SER A 195 17.85 -35.64 13.64
C SER A 195 17.26 -36.04 12.29
N GLY A 196 17.09 -35.13 11.33
CA GLY A 196 16.55 -35.40 10.01
C GLY A 196 15.05 -35.65 9.98
N HIS A 197 14.33 -35.25 11.02
CA HIS A 197 12.87 -35.33 11.14
C HIS A 197 12.20 -33.96 10.99
#